data_726f0f0547eb6b2e7ee0853ed1b92a41
#
_entry.id   726f0f0547eb6b2e7ee0853ed1b92a41
#
_cell.length_a   1.000
_cell.length_b   1.000
_cell.length_c   1.000
_cell.angle_alpha   90.00
_cell.angle_beta   90.00
_cell.angle_gamma   90.00
#
_symmetry.space_group_name_H-M   'P 1'
#
loop_
_entity.id
_entity.type
_entity.pdbx_description
1 polymer ?
#
loop_
_entity_poly.entity_id
_entity_poly.type
_entity_poly.pdbx_seq_one_letter_code
_entity_poly.pdbx_strand_id
1 'polypeptide(L)' 'MKISYDKEIDALSITFKETTVTTKHIAEGIAVDYDSDGVVSGIEILDVKKRLGGNDTFKQVVLEGVGLELAA' A
#
# COMPACT_ATOMS: atom_id res chain seq x y z
N MET A 1 5.77 -8.80 -2.47
CA MET A 1 5.08 -7.61 -1.97
C MET A 1 6.08 -6.51 -1.70
N LYS A 2 5.75 -5.30 -2.05
CA LYS A 2 6.59 -4.15 -1.82
C LYS A 2 5.78 -3.08 -1.10
N ILE A 3 6.30 -2.57 0.00
CA ILE A 3 5.68 -1.47 0.75
C ILE A 3 6.61 -0.27 0.64
N SER A 4 6.09 0.84 0.19
CA SER A 4 6.86 2.06 -0.06
C SER A 4 6.15 3.27 0.53
N TYR A 5 6.91 4.11 1.21
CA TYR A 5 6.39 5.36 1.76
C TYR A 5 7.21 6.53 1.25
N ASP A 6 6.54 7.49 0.63
CA ASP A 6 7.14 8.74 0.18
C ASP A 6 6.80 9.85 1.18
N LYS A 7 7.80 10.26 1.96
CA LYS A 7 7.59 11.26 3.01
C LYS A 7 7.36 12.67 2.47
N GLU A 8 7.75 12.96 1.25
CA GLU A 8 7.57 14.30 0.67
C GLU A 8 6.11 14.57 0.36
N ILE A 9 5.40 13.55 -0.08
CA ILE A 9 3.98 13.66 -0.42
C ILE A 9 3.07 12.88 0.55
N ASP A 10 3.64 12.31 1.60
CA ASP A 10 2.92 11.54 2.61
C ASP A 10 2.05 10.44 1.98
N ALA A 11 2.64 9.67 1.08
CA ALA A 11 1.94 8.63 0.34
C ALA A 11 2.52 7.25 0.63
N LEU A 12 1.63 6.31 0.91
CA LEU A 12 1.96 4.90 1.12
C LEU A 12 1.50 4.10 -0.07
N SER A 13 2.38 3.25 -0.60
CA SER A 13 2.05 2.31 -1.66
C SER A 13 2.33 0.89 -1.20
N ILE A 14 1.40 0.00 -1.46
CA ILE A 14 1.59 -1.43 -1.26
C ILE A 14 1.39 -2.09 -2.62
N THR A 15 2.44 -2.72 -3.14
CA THR A 15 2.40 -3.42 -4.42
C THR A 15 2.45 -4.92 -4.18
N PHE A 16 1.38 -5.61 -4.52
CA PHE A 16 1.31 -7.06 -4.39
C PHE A 16 1.94 -7.76 -5.57
N LYS A 17 1.80 -7.17 -6.76
CA LYS A 17 2.32 -7.70 -8.00
C LYS A 17 2.67 -6.55 -8.92
N GLU A 18 3.86 -6.55 -9.47
CA GLU A 18 4.27 -5.56 -10.47
C GLU A 18 3.76 -5.98 -11.83
N THR A 19 2.88 -5.17 -12.41
CA THR A 19 2.27 -5.42 -13.70
C THR A 19 1.66 -4.12 -14.23
N THR A 20 1.21 -4.13 -15.46
CA THR A 20 0.43 -3.02 -16.00
C THR A 20 -0.92 -2.98 -15.29
N VAL A 21 -1.29 -1.82 -14.80
CA VAL A 21 -2.47 -1.68 -13.96
C VAL A 21 -3.43 -0.62 -14.47
N THR A 22 -4.70 -0.77 -14.07
CA THR A 22 -5.71 0.28 -14.13
C THR A 22 -5.98 0.72 -12.71
N THR A 23 -5.80 2.00 -12.43
CA THR A 23 -5.98 2.57 -11.10
C THR A 23 -7.38 3.16 -10.96
N LYS A 24 -8.05 2.83 -9.87
CA LYS A 24 -9.36 3.38 -9.53
C LYS A 24 -9.33 3.99 -8.13
N HIS A 25 -9.84 5.22 -8.04
CA HIS A 25 -10.03 5.87 -6.75
C HIS A 25 -11.31 5.31 -6.12
N ILE A 26 -11.17 4.65 -4.99
CA ILE A 26 -12.31 4.04 -4.27
C ILE A 26 -12.84 4.92 -3.15
N ALA A 27 -12.02 5.86 -2.71
CA ALA A 27 -12.36 6.87 -1.72
C ALA A 27 -11.42 8.05 -1.88
N GLU A 28 -11.70 9.16 -1.20
CA GLU A 28 -10.78 10.30 -1.22
C GLU A 28 -9.41 9.88 -0.67
N GLY A 29 -8.38 10.03 -1.48
CA GLY A 29 -7.00 9.69 -1.10
C GLY A 29 -6.69 8.21 -1.05
N ILE A 30 -7.59 7.34 -1.50
CA ILE A 30 -7.36 5.90 -1.56
C ILE A 30 -7.62 5.40 -2.97
N ALA A 31 -6.61 4.79 -3.57
CA ALA A 31 -6.69 4.21 -4.90
C ALA A 31 -6.30 2.75 -4.88
N VAL A 32 -6.91 1.97 -5.74
CA VAL A 32 -6.60 0.55 -5.89
C VAL A 32 -6.17 0.31 -7.32
N ASP A 33 -5.08 -0.43 -7.47
CA ASP A 33 -4.55 -0.85 -8.76
C ASP A 33 -5.06 -2.25 -9.08
N TYR A 34 -5.59 -2.41 -10.28
CA TYR A 34 -6.10 -3.69 -10.78
C TYR A 34 -5.27 -4.13 -11.98
N ASP A 35 -4.97 -5.40 -12.07
CA ASP A 35 -4.32 -5.97 -13.25
C ASP A 35 -5.31 -6.15 -14.41
N SER A 36 -4.84 -6.71 -15.53
CA SER A 36 -5.67 -6.92 -16.72
C SER A 36 -6.82 -7.90 -16.49
N ASP A 37 -6.72 -8.75 -15.49
CA ASP A 37 -7.76 -9.70 -15.11
C ASP A 37 -8.73 -9.14 -14.07
N GLY A 38 -8.56 -7.89 -13.66
CA GLY A 38 -9.39 -7.26 -12.66
C GLY A 38 -9.04 -7.64 -11.22
N VAL A 39 -7.87 -8.22 -11.01
CA VAL A 39 -7.40 -8.60 -9.67
C VAL A 39 -6.61 -7.46 -9.07
N VAL A 40 -6.79 -7.23 -7.77
CA VAL A 40 -6.06 -6.17 -7.05
C VAL A 40 -4.57 -6.50 -7.08
N SER A 41 -3.78 -5.56 -7.59
CA SER A 41 -2.33 -5.67 -7.67
C SER A 41 -1.60 -4.66 -6.78
N GLY A 42 -2.30 -3.67 -6.26
CA GLY A 42 -1.71 -2.68 -5.36
C GLY A 42 -2.73 -1.77 -4.73
N ILE A 43 -2.29 -1.03 -3.72
CA ILE A 43 -3.10 -0.04 -3.00
C ILE A 43 -2.23 1.18 -2.76
N GLU A 44 -2.79 2.37 -2.95
CA GLU A 44 -2.12 3.64 -2.70
C GLU A 44 -2.96 4.49 -1.76
N ILE A 45 -2.33 5.05 -0.73
CA ILE A 45 -3.00 5.90 0.25
C ILE A 45 -2.25 7.22 0.31
N LEU A 46 -2.95 8.31 0.06
CA LEU A 46 -2.44 9.67 0.20
C LEU A 46 -2.76 10.22 1.57
N ASP A 47 -1.98 11.20 2.02
CA ASP A 47 -2.14 11.84 3.33
C ASP A 47 -2.19 10.80 4.46
N VAL A 48 -1.28 9.84 4.43
CA VAL A 48 -1.29 8.68 5.32
C VAL A 48 -1.23 9.07 6.79
N LYS A 49 -0.33 9.97 7.15
CA LYS A 49 -0.20 10.38 8.55
C LYS A 49 -1.44 11.10 9.03
N LYS A 50 -2.00 11.96 8.19
CA LYS A 50 -3.23 12.68 8.51
C LYS A 50 -4.41 11.73 8.70
N ARG A 51 -4.48 10.65 7.90
CA ARG A 51 -5.59 9.71 7.91
C ARG A 51 -5.46 8.63 8.97
N LEU A 52 -4.23 8.20 9.28
CA LEU A 52 -4.01 6.97 10.04
C LEU A 52 -3.43 7.15 11.45
N GLY A 53 -2.94 8.29 11.83
CA GLY A 53 -2.43 8.42 13.18
C GLY A 53 -1.40 9.51 13.40
N GLY A 54 -1.31 10.44 12.49
CA GLY A 54 -0.41 11.57 12.63
C GLY A 54 1.06 11.14 12.55
N ASN A 55 1.91 11.86 13.28
CA ASN A 55 3.35 11.62 13.24
C ASN A 55 3.77 10.27 13.83
N ASP A 56 2.89 9.60 14.55
CA ASP A 56 3.18 8.29 15.14
C ASP A 56 2.91 7.12 14.22
N THR A 57 2.32 7.36 13.07
CA THR A 57 1.90 6.31 12.13
C THR A 57 3.01 5.31 11.80
N PHE A 58 4.23 5.81 11.60
CA PHE A 58 5.36 4.99 11.21
C PHE A 58 6.44 4.85 12.28
N LYS A 59 6.15 5.19 13.54
CA LYS A 59 7.10 4.97 14.63
C LYS A 59 7.42 3.50 14.79
N GLN A 60 6.45 2.66 14.56
CA GLN A 60 6.63 1.22 14.59
C GLN A 60 5.80 0.58 13.47
N VAL A 61 6.45 -0.23 12.69
CA VAL A 61 5.78 -1.04 11.67
C VAL A 61 6.08 -2.50 12.00
N VAL A 62 5.04 -3.26 12.23
CA VAL A 62 5.16 -4.67 12.60
C VAL A 62 4.53 -5.52 11.50
N LEU A 63 5.31 -6.46 10.99
CA LEU A 63 4.80 -7.47 10.06
C LEU A 63 4.73 -8.80 10.81
N GLU A 64 3.52 -9.25 11.06
CA GLU A 64 3.27 -10.51 11.75
C GLU A 64 2.66 -11.51 10.77
N GLY A 65 3.07 -12.76 10.88
CA GLY A 65 2.52 -13.80 10.03
C GLY A 65 2.79 -15.17 10.61
N VAL A 66 1.74 -15.96 10.73
CA VAL A 66 1.83 -17.37 11.10
C VAL A 66 1.97 -18.16 9.81
N GLY A 67 2.99 -19.02 9.74
CA GLY A 67 3.26 -19.78 8.52
C GLY A 67 3.86 -18.99 7.39
N LEU A 68 4.42 -17.81 7.68
CA LEU A 68 5.11 -17.01 6.67
C LEU A 68 6.44 -17.69 6.34
N GLU A 69 6.56 -18.18 5.12
CA GLU A 69 7.77 -18.83 4.65
C GLU A 69 8.54 -17.90 3.73
N LEU A 70 9.75 -17.50 4.16
CA LEU A 70 10.61 -16.60 3.40
C LEU A 70 11.65 -17.35 2.58
N ALA A 71 11.88 -18.62 2.88
CA ALA A 71 12.83 -19.47 2.19
C ALA A 71 12.08 -20.37 1.21
N ALA A 72 11.73 -19.83 0.10
CA ALA A 72 11.09 -20.62 -0.94
C ALA A 72 12.11 -21.37 -1.78
#